data_09322bdf5d7c7b58fbde48eaeeef8575
#
_entry.id   09322bdf5d7c7b58fbde48eaeeef8575
#
_cell.length_a   1.000
_cell.length_b   1.000
_cell.length_c   1.000
_cell.angle_alpha   90.00
_cell.angle_beta   90.00
_cell.angle_gamma   90.00
#
_symmetry.space_group_name_H-M   'P 1'
#
loop_
_entity.id
_entity.type
_entity.pdbx_description
1 polymer ?
#
loop_
_entity_poly.entity_id
_entity_poly.type
_entity_poly.pdbx_seq_one_letter_code
_entity_poly.pdbx_strand_id
1 'polypeptide(L)'
;CLDLGEKKWHTISSRLAKRTYELWVKRGVSLANHVCSIASRIYNYATEMEYGNHNPFSNIRRKSTKPRRVVWAKEHVRQFLDYAYANYEYRSIGLIVQMAYEWCQRIGDMRLLTWNDLDMDKGMLTLEQSKRRSKVFLPISDSLYDMLYEQQGDFGFQQYVAPNISPIQGEYKPYGLESVSKIAKRVMKHLNLPDELRLM
;
A
#
# COMPACT_ATOMS: atom_id res chain seq x y z
N CYS A 1 4.51 12.65 18.89
CA CYS A 1 4.13 13.93 18.31
C CYS A 1 4.81 15.05 19.09
N LEU A 2 5.84 15.69 18.51
CA LEU A 2 6.68 16.69 19.18
C LEU A 2 5.88 17.87 19.77
N ASP A 3 4.73 18.22 19.19
CA ASP A 3 3.93 19.37 19.61
C ASP A 3 3.22 19.18 20.97
N LEU A 4 3.00 17.95 21.40
CA LEU A 4 2.34 17.60 22.67
C LEU A 4 3.14 16.61 23.52
N GLY A 5 4.24 16.07 23.01
CA GLY A 5 4.98 14.95 23.63
C GLY A 5 5.54 15.23 25.02
N GLU A 6 5.87 16.49 25.32
CA GLU A 6 6.40 16.90 26.62
C GLU A 6 5.32 17.37 27.60
N LYS A 7 4.07 17.45 27.14
CA LYS A 7 2.96 17.91 28.01
C LYS A 7 2.37 16.74 28.78
N LYS A 8 2.16 16.96 30.06
CA LYS A 8 1.40 16.00 30.87
C LYS A 8 0.00 15.85 30.28
N TRP A 9 -0.42 14.63 30.01
CA TRP A 9 -1.66 14.32 29.28
C TRP A 9 -2.92 14.99 29.88
N HIS A 10 -3.01 15.08 31.21
CA HIS A 10 -4.15 15.72 31.92
C HIS A 10 -4.16 17.26 31.78
N THR A 11 -3.09 17.88 31.29
CA THR A 11 -3.04 19.34 31.07
C THR A 11 -3.50 19.73 29.66
N ILE A 12 -3.83 18.75 28.80
CA ILE A 12 -4.26 19.02 27.44
C ILE A 12 -5.76 19.30 27.43
N SER A 13 -6.12 20.59 27.38
CA SER A 13 -7.52 21.03 27.26
C SER A 13 -8.03 20.87 25.82
N SER A 14 -9.36 20.83 25.64
CA SER A 14 -9.99 20.80 24.32
C SER A 14 -9.62 22.01 23.46
N ARG A 15 -9.38 23.17 24.08
CA ARG A 15 -8.89 24.38 23.39
C ARG A 15 -7.48 24.18 22.83
N LEU A 16 -6.58 23.58 23.62
CA LEU A 16 -5.21 23.27 23.20
C LEU A 16 -5.23 22.21 22.10
N ALA A 17 -6.01 21.14 22.25
CA ALA A 17 -6.18 20.08 21.25
C ALA A 17 -6.64 20.66 19.91
N LYS A 18 -7.65 21.54 19.89
CA LYS A 18 -8.14 22.21 18.69
C LYS A 18 -7.06 23.07 18.02
N ARG A 19 -6.36 23.89 18.81
CA ARG A 19 -5.26 24.73 18.29
C ARG A 19 -4.13 23.87 17.69
N THR A 20 -3.79 22.77 18.34
CA THR A 20 -2.75 21.85 17.84
C THR A 20 -3.22 21.16 16.56
N TYR A 21 -4.48 20.75 16.48
CA TYR A 21 -5.06 20.23 15.25
C TYR A 21 -4.93 21.22 14.07
N GLU A 22 -5.22 22.51 14.29
CA GLU A 22 -5.07 23.53 13.23
C GLU A 22 -3.61 23.73 12.81
N LEU A 23 -2.65 23.57 13.70
CA LEU A 23 -1.22 23.55 13.34
C LEU A 23 -0.87 22.33 12.50
N TRP A 24 -1.39 21.15 12.83
CA TRP A 24 -1.20 19.93 12.03
C TRP A 24 -1.82 20.06 10.63
N VAL A 25 -2.97 20.71 10.53
CA VAL A 25 -3.62 20.97 9.23
C VAL A 25 -2.74 21.77 8.29
N LYS A 26 -1.93 22.71 8.80
CA LYS A 26 -0.95 23.46 7.98
C LYS A 26 0.14 22.55 7.39
N ARG A 27 0.44 21.42 8.04
CA ARG A 27 1.39 20.41 7.54
C ARG A 27 0.73 19.42 6.57
N GLY A 28 -0.59 19.30 6.61
CA GLY A 28 -1.38 18.44 5.73
C GLY A 28 -2.64 17.90 6.41
N VAL A 29 -3.79 18.03 5.74
CA VAL A 29 -5.10 17.63 6.29
C VAL A 29 -5.15 16.14 6.63
N SER A 30 -4.60 15.29 5.75
CA SER A 30 -4.58 13.83 5.97
C SER A 30 -3.75 13.45 7.20
N LEU A 31 -2.57 14.06 7.35
CA LEU A 31 -1.71 13.88 8.52
C LEU A 31 -2.43 14.34 9.80
N ALA A 32 -3.02 15.54 9.78
CA ALA A 32 -3.75 16.10 10.92
C ALA A 32 -4.89 15.17 11.37
N ASN A 33 -5.68 14.68 10.41
CA ASN A 33 -6.77 13.75 10.69
C ASN A 33 -6.27 12.43 11.29
N HIS A 34 -5.17 11.89 10.76
CA HIS A 34 -4.58 10.65 11.26
C HIS A 34 -4.05 10.80 12.69
N VAL A 35 -3.26 11.84 12.95
CA VAL A 35 -2.72 12.12 14.29
C VAL A 35 -3.83 12.42 15.30
N CYS A 36 -4.84 13.20 14.90
CA CYS A 36 -6.02 13.48 15.73
C CYS A 36 -6.78 12.18 16.07
N SER A 37 -6.89 11.24 15.11
CA SER A 37 -7.52 9.94 15.34
C SER A 37 -6.77 9.10 16.36
N ILE A 38 -5.45 9.06 16.25
CA ILE A 38 -4.58 8.33 17.20
C ILE A 38 -4.69 8.96 18.59
N ALA A 39 -4.55 10.28 18.69
CA ALA A 39 -4.68 10.99 19.95
C ALA A 39 -6.04 10.73 20.61
N SER A 40 -7.13 10.81 19.84
CA SER A 40 -8.48 10.52 20.36
C SER A 40 -8.62 9.09 20.88
N ARG A 41 -8.03 8.09 20.22
CA ARG A 41 -8.04 6.70 20.70
C ARG A 41 -7.28 6.53 22.01
N ILE A 42 -6.09 7.16 22.13
CA ILE A 42 -5.30 7.13 23.36
C ILE A 42 -6.09 7.73 24.54
N TYR A 43 -6.77 8.89 24.31
CA TYR A 43 -7.57 9.51 25.36
C TYR A 43 -8.85 8.74 25.70
N ASN A 44 -9.49 8.09 24.73
CA ASN A 44 -10.61 7.18 25.02
C ASN A 44 -10.15 6.03 25.92
N TYR A 45 -9.04 5.38 25.56
CA TYR A 45 -8.46 4.33 26.40
C TYR A 45 -8.12 4.83 27.81
N ALA A 46 -7.51 6.02 27.93
CA ALA A 46 -7.20 6.60 29.23
C ALA A 46 -8.47 6.90 30.06
N THR A 47 -9.56 7.26 29.41
CA THR A 47 -10.85 7.48 30.05
C THR A 47 -11.50 6.17 30.50
N GLU A 48 -11.44 5.13 29.68
CA GLU A 48 -11.89 3.77 30.01
C GLU A 48 -11.13 3.17 31.19
N MET A 49 -9.84 3.47 31.30
CA MET A 49 -8.98 3.01 32.40
C MET A 49 -8.99 3.97 33.60
N GLU A 50 -9.90 4.94 33.65
CA GLU A 50 -10.08 5.92 34.74
C GLU A 50 -8.84 6.79 35.01
N TYR A 51 -7.90 6.87 34.05
CA TYR A 51 -6.74 7.77 34.14
C TYR A 51 -7.11 9.23 33.85
N GLY A 52 -8.33 9.50 33.37
CA GLY A 52 -8.83 10.83 33.06
C GLY A 52 -10.32 10.86 32.78
N ASN A 53 -10.89 12.09 32.91
CA ASN A 53 -12.33 12.27 32.94
C ASN A 53 -12.92 12.64 31.57
N HIS A 54 -12.10 12.97 30.57
CA HIS A 54 -12.62 13.35 29.24
C HIS A 54 -11.55 13.24 28.15
N ASN A 55 -12.02 13.12 26.91
CA ASN A 55 -11.17 13.13 25.73
C ASN A 55 -11.17 14.54 25.09
N PRO A 56 -10.05 15.31 25.14
CA PRO A 56 -9.99 16.66 24.58
C PRO A 56 -10.07 16.69 23.03
N PHE A 57 -9.91 15.54 22.35
CA PHE A 57 -9.98 15.43 20.90
C PHE A 57 -11.37 14.97 20.39
N SER A 58 -12.30 14.63 21.27
CA SER A 58 -13.61 14.06 20.89
C SER A 58 -14.42 15.00 19.97
N ASN A 59 -14.42 16.30 20.27
CA ASN A 59 -15.24 17.29 19.59
C ASN A 59 -14.51 18.04 18.46
N ILE A 60 -13.36 17.53 17.99
CA ILE A 60 -12.64 18.15 16.88
C ILE A 60 -13.33 17.79 15.56
N ARG A 61 -13.95 18.78 14.91
CA ARG A 61 -14.46 18.63 13.55
C ARG A 61 -13.29 18.53 12.57
N ARG A 62 -13.04 17.33 12.04
CA ARG A 62 -11.96 17.07 11.10
C ARG A 62 -12.25 17.69 9.75
N LYS A 63 -11.22 18.26 9.10
CA LYS A 63 -11.33 18.78 7.75
C LYS A 63 -11.42 17.64 6.74
N SER A 64 -12.28 17.78 5.75
CA SER A 64 -12.39 16.83 4.66
C SER A 64 -11.21 16.97 3.69
N THR A 65 -10.72 15.87 3.18
CA THR A 65 -9.80 15.83 2.04
C THR A 65 -10.59 15.55 0.76
N LYS A 66 -10.30 16.26 -0.32
CA LYS A 66 -10.90 15.94 -1.62
C LYS A 66 -10.47 14.53 -2.03
N PRO A 67 -11.40 13.68 -2.49
CA PRO A 67 -11.05 12.38 -2.98
C PRO A 67 -10.13 12.53 -4.21
N ARG A 68 -9.20 11.61 -4.35
CA ARG A 68 -8.31 11.57 -5.49
C ARG A 68 -9.11 11.16 -6.73
N ARG A 69 -8.97 11.88 -7.84
CA ARG A 69 -9.70 11.62 -9.07
C ARG A 69 -8.84 10.97 -10.16
N VAL A 70 -7.53 10.95 -9.98
CA VAL A 70 -6.62 10.39 -10.99
C VAL A 70 -6.58 8.88 -10.83
N VAL A 71 -6.96 8.20 -11.90
CA VAL A 71 -6.94 6.74 -12.02
C VAL A 71 -6.01 6.33 -13.16
N TRP A 72 -5.50 5.12 -13.11
CA TRP A 72 -4.74 4.54 -14.20
C TRP A 72 -5.65 4.30 -15.41
N ALA A 73 -5.37 4.97 -16.52
CA ALA A 73 -5.98 4.61 -17.79
C ALA A 73 -5.34 3.31 -18.31
N LYS A 74 -6.06 2.55 -19.13
CA LYS A 74 -5.55 1.32 -19.75
C LYS A 74 -4.24 1.53 -20.48
N GLU A 75 -4.10 2.68 -21.16
CA GLU A 75 -2.89 3.05 -21.87
C GLU A 75 -1.69 3.27 -20.94
N HIS A 76 -1.88 3.88 -19.77
CA HIS A 76 -0.82 4.03 -18.77
C HIS A 76 -0.32 2.68 -18.25
N VAL A 77 -1.26 1.74 -18.03
CA VAL A 77 -0.92 0.38 -17.62
C VAL A 77 -0.10 -0.31 -18.69
N ARG A 78 -0.54 -0.25 -19.95
CA ARG A 78 0.16 -0.86 -21.09
C ARG A 78 1.59 -0.31 -21.21
N GLN A 79 1.78 1.00 -21.26
CA GLN A 79 3.11 1.61 -21.35
C GLN A 79 4.02 1.19 -20.18
N PHE A 80 3.45 1.11 -18.98
CA PHE A 80 4.20 0.68 -17.80
C PHE A 80 4.65 -0.78 -17.92
N LEU A 81 3.75 -1.67 -18.33
CA LEU A 81 4.02 -3.11 -18.47
C LEU A 81 5.00 -3.38 -19.61
N ASP A 82 4.80 -2.75 -20.79
CA ASP A 82 5.70 -2.87 -21.93
C ASP A 82 7.15 -2.53 -21.53
N TYR A 83 7.33 -1.42 -20.81
CA TYR A 83 8.65 -1.04 -20.32
C TYR A 83 9.20 -1.99 -19.26
N ALA A 84 8.36 -2.37 -18.30
CA ALA A 84 8.79 -3.23 -17.20
C ALA A 84 9.20 -4.63 -17.69
N TYR A 85 8.51 -5.17 -18.67
CA TYR A 85 8.81 -6.48 -19.24
C TYR A 85 9.99 -6.45 -20.23
N ALA A 86 10.21 -5.35 -20.92
CA ALA A 86 11.41 -5.16 -21.74
C ALA A 86 12.70 -5.04 -20.91
N ASN A 87 12.60 -4.81 -19.60
CA ASN A 87 13.74 -4.62 -18.70
C ASN A 87 13.67 -5.60 -17.53
N TYR A 88 14.57 -6.60 -17.55
CA TYR A 88 14.60 -7.68 -16.55
C TYR A 88 14.56 -7.19 -15.10
N GLU A 89 15.25 -6.08 -14.80
CA GLU A 89 15.28 -5.48 -13.46
C GLU A 89 13.92 -4.99 -12.95
N TYR A 90 12.97 -4.73 -13.85
CA TYR A 90 11.62 -4.25 -13.51
C TYR A 90 10.54 -5.31 -13.70
N ARG A 91 10.86 -6.48 -14.25
CA ARG A 91 9.89 -7.52 -14.59
C ARG A 91 9.02 -7.95 -13.39
N SER A 92 9.61 -8.24 -12.24
CA SER A 92 8.85 -8.56 -11.02
C SER A 92 7.93 -7.41 -10.57
N ILE A 93 8.34 -6.16 -10.77
CA ILE A 93 7.50 -4.99 -10.46
C ILE A 93 6.35 -4.88 -11.47
N GLY A 94 6.63 -5.11 -12.75
CA GLY A 94 5.60 -5.19 -13.80
C GLY A 94 4.55 -6.23 -13.47
N LEU A 95 4.98 -7.43 -13.09
CA LEU A 95 4.10 -8.54 -12.72
C LEU A 95 3.25 -8.22 -11.49
N ILE A 96 3.81 -7.62 -10.45
CA ILE A 96 3.04 -7.14 -9.28
C ILE A 96 1.96 -6.14 -9.70
N VAL A 97 2.29 -5.20 -10.60
CA VAL A 97 1.35 -4.19 -11.09
C VAL A 97 0.25 -4.82 -11.96
N GLN A 98 0.61 -5.73 -12.88
CA GLN A 98 -0.35 -6.43 -13.74
C GLN A 98 -1.33 -7.26 -12.90
N MET A 99 -0.84 -8.10 -11.99
CA MET A 99 -1.67 -8.88 -11.08
C MET A 99 -2.61 -7.99 -10.25
N ALA A 100 -2.12 -6.86 -9.72
CA ALA A 100 -2.95 -5.94 -8.97
C ALA A 100 -4.03 -5.28 -9.84
N TYR A 101 -3.70 -4.96 -11.09
CA TYR A 101 -4.61 -4.33 -12.04
C TYR A 101 -5.70 -5.31 -12.52
N GLU A 102 -5.30 -6.48 -13.01
CA GLU A 102 -6.24 -7.45 -13.59
C GLU A 102 -7.15 -8.07 -12.52
N TRP A 103 -6.60 -8.42 -11.38
CA TRP A 103 -7.34 -9.05 -10.29
C TRP A 103 -7.96 -8.06 -9.30
N CYS A 104 -7.76 -6.76 -9.49
CA CYS A 104 -8.23 -5.72 -8.57
C CYS A 104 -7.80 -5.99 -7.11
N GLN A 105 -6.61 -6.59 -6.93
CA GLN A 105 -6.06 -6.88 -5.62
C GLN A 105 -5.06 -5.82 -5.16
N ARG A 106 -4.78 -5.78 -3.86
CA ARG A 106 -3.82 -4.82 -3.32
C ARG A 106 -2.40 -5.17 -3.73
N ILE A 107 -1.61 -4.17 -4.07
CA ILE A 107 -0.16 -4.33 -4.30
C ILE A 107 0.54 -5.06 -3.15
N GLY A 108 0.09 -4.80 -1.90
CA GLY A 108 0.61 -5.46 -0.71
C GLY A 108 0.40 -6.98 -0.71
N ASP A 109 -0.72 -7.45 -1.24
CA ASP A 109 -1.03 -8.87 -1.35
C ASP A 109 -0.28 -9.49 -2.56
N MET A 110 -0.27 -8.81 -3.70
CA MET A 110 0.39 -9.32 -4.92
C MET A 110 1.91 -9.49 -4.77
N ARG A 111 2.59 -8.58 -4.07
CA ARG A 111 4.04 -8.72 -3.82
C ARG A 111 4.41 -9.91 -2.92
N LEU A 112 3.44 -10.43 -2.16
CA LEU A 112 3.62 -11.58 -1.25
C LEU A 112 3.09 -12.88 -1.85
N LEU A 113 2.54 -12.82 -3.07
CA LEU A 113 1.97 -13.99 -3.74
C LEU A 113 3.03 -15.07 -3.90
N THR A 114 2.64 -16.30 -3.63
CA THR A 114 3.49 -17.48 -3.76
C THR A 114 3.01 -18.38 -4.90
N TRP A 115 3.90 -19.24 -5.40
CA TRP A 115 3.54 -20.21 -6.42
C TRP A 115 2.44 -21.18 -5.96
N ASN A 116 2.34 -21.43 -4.65
CA ASN A 116 1.28 -22.27 -4.07
C ASN A 116 -0.11 -21.64 -4.15
N ASP A 117 -0.21 -20.33 -4.37
CA ASP A 117 -1.47 -19.61 -4.54
C ASP A 117 -2.00 -19.73 -5.98
N LEU A 118 -1.18 -20.23 -6.93
CA LEU A 118 -1.49 -20.34 -8.34
C LEU A 118 -1.67 -21.81 -8.74
N ASP A 119 -2.78 -22.12 -9.39
CA ASP A 119 -3.00 -23.36 -10.10
C ASP A 119 -2.84 -23.07 -11.59
N MET A 120 -1.60 -23.24 -12.10
CA MET A 120 -1.28 -22.93 -13.50
C MET A 120 -1.99 -23.88 -14.48
N ASP A 121 -2.25 -25.13 -14.07
CA ASP A 121 -2.95 -26.10 -14.93
C ASP A 121 -4.42 -25.71 -15.14
N LYS A 122 -5.06 -25.15 -14.12
CA LYS A 122 -6.45 -24.67 -14.20
C LYS A 122 -6.54 -23.18 -14.56
N GLY A 123 -5.43 -22.47 -14.64
CA GLY A 123 -5.42 -21.03 -14.88
C GLY A 123 -6.13 -20.23 -13.79
N MET A 124 -5.92 -20.57 -12.52
CA MET A 124 -6.64 -19.98 -11.37
C MET A 124 -5.72 -19.50 -10.26
N LEU A 125 -6.05 -18.35 -9.70
CA LEU A 125 -5.52 -17.84 -8.44
C LEU A 125 -6.45 -18.20 -7.28
N THR A 126 -5.89 -18.68 -6.18
CA THR A 126 -6.57 -18.80 -4.88
C THR A 126 -5.82 -17.94 -3.86
N LEU A 127 -6.44 -16.86 -3.37
CA LEU A 127 -5.81 -15.93 -2.46
C LEU A 127 -6.67 -15.65 -1.23
N GLU A 128 -6.06 -15.63 -0.04
CA GLU A 128 -6.65 -15.05 1.16
C GLU A 128 -6.19 -13.60 1.34
N GLN A 129 -7.14 -12.66 1.20
CA GLN A 129 -6.83 -11.23 1.32
C GLN A 129 -6.36 -10.85 2.72
N SER A 130 -5.19 -10.21 2.84
CA SER A 130 -4.56 -9.86 4.12
C SER A 130 -5.42 -8.98 5.04
N LYS A 131 -6.23 -8.07 4.49
CA LYS A 131 -7.04 -7.12 5.27
C LYS A 131 -8.39 -7.68 5.73
N ARG A 132 -9.05 -8.48 4.89
CA ARG A 132 -10.42 -8.98 5.15
C ARG A 132 -10.46 -10.47 5.47
N ARG A 133 -9.35 -11.17 5.27
CA ARG A 133 -9.24 -12.64 5.37
C ARG A 133 -10.29 -13.39 4.53
N SER A 134 -10.75 -12.74 3.46
CA SER A 134 -11.67 -13.34 2.50
C SER A 134 -10.88 -14.12 1.48
N LYS A 135 -11.28 -15.36 1.20
CA LYS A 135 -10.75 -16.14 0.10
C LYS A 135 -11.37 -15.66 -1.20
N VAL A 136 -10.55 -15.48 -2.22
CA VAL A 136 -10.95 -15.13 -3.57
C VAL A 136 -10.38 -16.15 -4.55
N PHE A 137 -11.15 -16.44 -5.60
CA PHE A 137 -10.77 -17.33 -6.69
C PHE A 137 -10.91 -16.51 -7.97
N LEU A 138 -9.81 -16.33 -8.70
CA LEU A 138 -9.77 -15.46 -9.86
C LEU A 138 -9.11 -16.19 -11.03
N PRO A 139 -9.64 -16.05 -12.26
CA PRO A 139 -9.00 -16.61 -13.44
C PRO A 139 -7.72 -15.85 -13.77
N ILE A 140 -6.78 -16.54 -14.37
CA ILE A 140 -5.56 -15.96 -14.95
C ILE A 140 -5.86 -15.67 -16.42
N SER A 141 -5.64 -14.43 -16.86
CA SER A 141 -5.78 -14.07 -18.29
C SER A 141 -4.62 -14.68 -19.10
N ASP A 142 -4.81 -14.85 -20.41
CA ASP A 142 -3.76 -15.39 -21.29
C ASP A 142 -2.48 -14.57 -21.21
N SER A 143 -2.59 -13.23 -21.24
CA SER A 143 -1.43 -12.34 -21.16
C SER A 143 -0.68 -12.43 -19.84
N LEU A 144 -1.40 -12.62 -18.74
CA LEU A 144 -0.79 -12.79 -17.42
C LEU A 144 -0.22 -14.22 -17.27
N TYR A 145 -0.86 -15.22 -17.88
CA TYR A 145 -0.39 -16.59 -17.88
C TYR A 145 0.98 -16.72 -18.55
N ASP A 146 1.15 -16.11 -19.72
CA ASP A 146 2.44 -16.12 -20.43
C ASP A 146 3.55 -15.52 -19.58
N MET A 147 3.29 -14.39 -18.94
CA MET A 147 4.27 -13.74 -18.05
C MET A 147 4.56 -14.54 -16.78
N LEU A 148 3.55 -15.21 -16.22
CA LEU A 148 3.73 -16.09 -15.06
C LEU A 148 4.53 -17.33 -15.44
N TYR A 149 4.32 -17.89 -16.64
CA TYR A 149 5.05 -19.03 -17.15
C TYR A 149 6.55 -18.72 -17.33
N GLU A 150 6.86 -17.58 -17.97
CA GLU A 150 8.27 -17.12 -18.08
C GLU A 150 8.90 -16.87 -16.70
N GLN A 151 8.15 -16.23 -15.81
CA GLN A 151 8.61 -15.94 -14.45
C GLN A 151 8.86 -17.22 -13.64
N GLN A 152 8.02 -18.25 -13.83
CA GLN A 152 8.20 -19.56 -13.20
C GLN A 152 9.48 -20.26 -13.70
N GLY A 153 9.80 -20.11 -14.97
CA GLY A 153 11.06 -20.63 -15.53
C GLY A 153 12.29 -20.07 -14.81
N ASP A 154 12.28 -18.77 -14.51
CA ASP A 154 13.41 -18.09 -13.85
C ASP A 154 13.38 -18.18 -12.32
N PHE A 155 12.21 -18.20 -11.71
CA PHE A 155 12.03 -18.08 -10.25
C PHE A 155 11.17 -19.17 -9.62
N GLY A 156 10.79 -20.21 -10.34
CA GLY A 156 9.96 -21.29 -9.79
C GLY A 156 10.64 -22.13 -8.71
N PHE A 157 11.97 -22.04 -8.58
CA PHE A 157 12.75 -22.75 -7.56
C PHE A 157 12.66 -22.11 -6.17
N GLN A 158 12.07 -20.94 -6.04
CA GLN A 158 11.86 -20.22 -4.79
C GLN A 158 10.37 -19.92 -4.57
N GLN A 159 9.98 -19.42 -3.40
CA GLN A 159 8.60 -19.36 -2.94
C GLN A 159 7.75 -18.30 -3.67
N TYR A 160 8.29 -17.11 -3.94
CA TYR A 160 7.49 -15.94 -4.35
C TYR A 160 7.36 -15.82 -5.86
N VAL A 161 6.16 -15.45 -6.34
CA VAL A 161 5.90 -15.23 -7.78
C VAL A 161 6.70 -14.05 -8.33
N ALA A 162 6.78 -12.96 -7.58
CA ALA A 162 7.48 -11.75 -7.99
C ALA A 162 8.51 -11.30 -6.94
N PRO A 163 9.61 -12.05 -6.78
CA PRO A 163 10.64 -11.75 -5.80
C PRO A 163 11.47 -10.52 -6.19
N ASN A 164 12.22 -9.99 -5.22
CA ASN A 164 13.32 -9.10 -5.53
C ASN A 164 14.37 -9.89 -6.33
N ILE A 165 14.73 -9.39 -7.50
CA ILE A 165 15.69 -10.03 -8.40
C ILE A 165 17.11 -10.11 -7.82
N SER A 166 17.42 -9.28 -6.82
CA SER A 166 18.69 -9.32 -6.09
C SER A 166 18.50 -10.07 -4.78
N PRO A 167 19.02 -11.31 -4.67
CA PRO A 167 18.89 -12.08 -3.44
C PRO A 167 19.65 -11.41 -2.30
N ILE A 168 19.11 -11.49 -1.09
CA ILE A 168 19.74 -10.99 0.13
C ILE A 168 20.27 -12.21 0.88
N GLN A 169 21.59 -12.28 1.07
CA GLN A 169 22.27 -13.44 1.69
C GLN A 169 21.94 -14.78 0.99
N GLY A 170 21.78 -14.76 -0.33
CA GLY A 170 21.43 -15.95 -1.10
C GLY A 170 19.95 -16.30 -1.14
N GLU A 171 19.09 -15.59 -0.41
CA GLU A 171 17.65 -15.83 -0.38
C GLU A 171 16.88 -14.79 -1.19
N TYR A 172 15.93 -15.27 -2.01
CA TYR A 172 14.98 -14.42 -2.70
C TYR A 172 13.84 -14.03 -1.75
N LYS A 173 13.69 -12.73 -1.54
CA LYS A 173 12.64 -12.14 -0.66
C LYS A 173 11.67 -11.28 -1.46
N PRO A 174 10.42 -11.13 -1.00
CA PRO A 174 9.49 -10.22 -1.64
C PRO A 174 9.98 -8.78 -1.49
N TYR A 175 9.64 -7.93 -2.45
CA TYR A 175 9.90 -6.49 -2.32
C TYR A 175 9.21 -5.90 -1.09
N GLY A 176 9.86 -4.97 -0.38
CA GLY A 176 9.19 -4.11 0.58
C GLY A 176 8.13 -3.24 -0.12
N LEU A 177 7.00 -2.97 0.53
CA LEU A 177 5.91 -2.17 -0.06
C LEU A 177 6.37 -0.77 -0.50
N GLU A 178 7.25 -0.14 0.30
CA GLU A 178 7.85 1.14 -0.06
C GLU A 178 8.80 1.02 -1.26
N SER A 179 9.52 -0.10 -1.38
CA SER A 179 10.43 -0.36 -2.51
C SER A 179 9.66 -0.50 -3.81
N VAL A 180 8.55 -1.27 -3.81
CA VAL A 180 7.65 -1.37 -4.98
C VAL A 180 7.19 0.02 -5.41
N SER A 181 6.70 0.83 -4.46
CA SER A 181 6.21 2.18 -4.75
C SER A 181 7.31 3.11 -5.29
N LYS A 182 8.53 3.03 -4.74
CA LYS A 182 9.68 3.84 -5.18
C LYS A 182 10.14 3.45 -6.60
N ILE A 183 10.24 2.14 -6.87
CA ILE A 183 10.67 1.64 -8.18
C ILE A 183 9.60 1.97 -9.23
N ALA A 184 8.34 1.67 -8.96
CA ALA A 184 7.26 2.00 -9.88
C ALA A 184 7.18 3.51 -10.17
N LYS A 185 7.40 4.37 -9.17
CA LYS A 185 7.47 5.82 -9.39
C LYS A 185 8.64 6.23 -10.30
N ARG A 186 9.78 5.54 -10.21
CA ARG A 186 10.92 5.76 -11.10
C ARG A 186 10.57 5.41 -12.54
N VAL A 187 9.93 4.25 -12.76
CA VAL A 187 9.45 3.81 -14.08
C VAL A 187 8.42 4.81 -14.64
N MET A 188 7.41 5.20 -13.84
CA MET A 188 6.41 6.18 -14.26
C MET A 188 7.04 7.51 -14.68
N LYS A 189 8.05 7.98 -13.93
CA LYS A 189 8.76 9.22 -14.27
C LYS A 189 9.56 9.07 -15.56
N HIS A 190 10.22 7.93 -15.79
CA HIS A 190 10.94 7.65 -17.03
C HIS A 190 10.01 7.69 -18.24
N LEU A 191 8.80 7.17 -18.09
CA LEU A 191 7.77 7.15 -19.13
C LEU A 191 6.97 8.47 -19.26
N ASN A 192 7.31 9.50 -18.49
CA ASN A 192 6.57 10.76 -18.41
C ASN A 192 5.07 10.58 -18.14
N LEU A 193 4.70 9.56 -17.37
CA LEU A 193 3.31 9.37 -16.92
C LEU A 193 2.92 10.45 -15.90
N PRO A 194 1.61 10.76 -15.77
CA PRO A 194 1.14 11.80 -14.84
C PRO A 194 1.65 11.62 -13.41
N ASP A 195 2.22 12.68 -12.83
CA ASP A 195 2.81 12.66 -11.49
C ASP A 195 1.82 12.31 -10.38
N GLU A 196 0.53 12.49 -10.64
CA GLU A 196 -0.54 12.16 -9.72
C GLU A 196 -0.84 10.66 -9.65
N LEU A 197 -0.39 9.86 -10.62
CA LEU A 197 -0.56 8.41 -10.58
C LEU A 197 0.17 7.81 -9.36
N ARG A 198 -0.42 6.83 -8.73
CA ARG A 198 0.15 6.08 -7.61
C ARG A 198 -0.27 4.62 -7.71
N LEU A 199 0.58 3.73 -7.26
CA LEU A 199 0.17 2.38 -6.93
C LEU A 199 -0.70 2.41 -5.65
N MET A 200 -1.79 1.70 -5.66
CA MET A 200 -2.70 1.59 -4.51
C MET A 200 -2.37 0.37 -3.63
#